data_78af2a9efbbd7e3c3c9f7f1c5b3d9f1a
#
_entry.id   78af2a9efbbd7e3c3c9f7f1c5b3d9f1a
#
_cell.length_a   1.000
_cell.length_b   1.000
_cell.length_c   1.000
_cell.angle_alpha   90.00
_cell.angle_beta   90.00
_cell.angle_gamma   90.00
#
_symmetry.space_group_name_H-M   'P 1'
#
loop_
_entity.id
_entity.type
_entity.pdbx_description
1 polymer ?
#
loop_
_entity_poly.entity_id
_entity_poly.type
_entity_poly.pdbx_seq_one_letter_code
_entity_poly.pdbx_strand_id
1 'polypeptide(L)'
;ILAVITIGVAVFHLLTPKTVRGNSQDPTERVFDYADMLTDEEEQSLREYIAECEEKIQADIVIVTISESVEYDLQNPDLAEAFHAKEVGSTDWSTAMRDLADNFYDYNNFGYDKVHGNGVLLLDNAYEGQKGSWLSTCGNVYDYFGDYEIDQALYAVDDYIDESPYKAYKNCISYVTRTMEESKESMPMTFSPWILTGLVVALIYAAVNLHQSKAKDTTTVNQYLDGKKPKINNTRDQYLRKNVVTRRIETSSSSSGHSGGHS
;
A
#
# COMPACT_ATOMS: atom_id res chain seq x y z
N ILE A 1 30.01 12.77 -1.86
CA ILE A 1 28.74 12.57 -1.15
C ILE A 1 27.62 12.31 -2.16
N LEU A 2 27.44 13.17 -3.18
CA LEU A 2 26.37 13.00 -4.20
C LEU A 2 26.50 11.66 -4.94
N ALA A 3 27.71 11.26 -5.37
CA ALA A 3 27.98 9.99 -6.04
C ALA A 3 27.68 8.76 -5.16
N VAL A 4 27.88 8.85 -3.85
CA VAL A 4 27.53 7.75 -2.91
C VAL A 4 26.03 7.63 -2.75
N ILE A 5 25.30 8.75 -2.76
CA ILE A 5 23.84 8.77 -2.68
C ILE A 5 23.23 8.19 -3.97
N THR A 6 23.74 8.56 -5.14
CA THR A 6 23.23 8.02 -6.42
C THR A 6 23.51 6.51 -6.57
N ILE A 7 24.68 6.04 -6.14
CA ILE A 7 24.99 4.59 -6.12
C ILE A 7 24.10 3.88 -5.11
N GLY A 8 23.86 4.45 -3.93
CA GLY A 8 22.98 3.88 -2.91
C GLY A 8 21.54 3.72 -3.40
N VAL A 9 21.02 4.73 -4.10
CA VAL A 9 19.67 4.68 -4.72
C VAL A 9 19.60 3.64 -5.83
N ALA A 10 20.61 3.58 -6.71
CA ALA A 10 20.64 2.59 -7.78
C ALA A 10 20.76 1.15 -7.24
N VAL A 11 21.57 0.92 -6.20
CA VAL A 11 21.69 -0.38 -5.54
C VAL A 11 20.41 -0.75 -4.80
N PHE A 12 19.72 0.22 -4.18
CA PHE A 12 18.44 -0.01 -3.52
C PHE A 12 17.37 -0.44 -4.54
N HIS A 13 17.26 0.23 -5.69
CA HIS A 13 16.35 -0.18 -6.77
C HIS A 13 16.68 -1.55 -7.38
N LEU A 14 17.94 -1.95 -7.39
CA LEU A 14 18.37 -3.27 -7.84
C LEU A 14 18.15 -4.37 -6.80
N LEU A 15 18.08 -4.01 -5.52
CA LEU A 15 17.89 -4.93 -4.39
C LEU A 15 16.44 -4.97 -3.89
N THR A 16 15.55 -4.09 -4.35
CA THR A 16 14.11 -4.26 -4.09
C THR A 16 13.65 -5.52 -4.80
N PRO A 17 13.24 -6.56 -4.06
CA PRO A 17 12.76 -7.77 -4.72
C PRO A 17 11.57 -7.38 -5.60
N LYS A 18 11.62 -7.77 -6.88
CA LYS A 18 10.44 -7.74 -7.73
C LYS A 18 9.41 -8.58 -6.98
N THR A 19 8.31 -7.99 -6.59
CA THR A 19 7.28 -8.70 -5.84
C THR A 19 6.75 -9.81 -6.73
N VAL A 20 7.09 -11.01 -6.36
CA VAL A 20 6.60 -12.21 -7.04
C VAL A 20 5.16 -12.42 -6.57
N ARG A 21 4.26 -12.74 -7.49
CA ARG A 21 2.91 -13.18 -7.19
C ARG A 21 2.95 -14.26 -6.09
N GLY A 22 2.23 -14.02 -4.99
CA GLY A 22 2.27 -14.89 -3.80
C GLY A 22 1.32 -16.07 -3.87
N ASN A 23 0.24 -15.93 -4.66
CA ASN A 23 -0.78 -16.96 -4.83
C ASN A 23 -0.31 -18.03 -5.82
N SER A 24 -0.04 -19.23 -5.32
CA SER A 24 0.38 -20.37 -6.16
C SER A 24 -0.78 -21.14 -6.79
N GLN A 25 -2.02 -20.83 -6.40
CA GLN A 25 -3.26 -21.45 -6.91
C GLN A 25 -3.98 -20.55 -7.91
N ASP A 26 -3.47 -19.36 -8.14
CA ASP A 26 -4.05 -18.37 -9.01
C ASP A 26 -4.14 -18.87 -10.46
N PRO A 27 -5.33 -18.77 -11.10
CA PRO A 27 -5.47 -19.08 -12.51
C PRO A 27 -4.61 -18.16 -13.36
N THR A 28 -4.15 -18.66 -14.51
CA THR A 28 -3.39 -17.86 -15.46
C THR A 28 -4.29 -17.05 -16.40
N GLU A 29 -5.56 -17.48 -16.56
CA GLU A 29 -6.54 -16.77 -17.39
C GLU A 29 -7.10 -15.55 -16.68
N ARG A 30 -7.33 -14.48 -17.44
CA ARG A 30 -7.82 -13.20 -16.95
C ARG A 30 -9.01 -12.66 -17.73
N VAL A 31 -9.29 -13.20 -18.91
CA VAL A 31 -10.37 -12.76 -19.78
C VAL A 31 -11.28 -13.94 -20.08
N PHE A 32 -12.46 -13.93 -19.52
CA PHE A 32 -13.47 -14.97 -19.63
C PHE A 32 -14.65 -14.41 -20.43
N ASP A 33 -14.55 -14.44 -21.75
CA ASP A 33 -15.55 -13.87 -22.65
C ASP A 33 -16.65 -14.89 -23.01
N TYR A 34 -17.53 -15.20 -22.06
CA TYR A 34 -18.65 -16.14 -22.30
C TYR A 34 -19.76 -15.54 -23.18
N ALA A 35 -19.78 -14.21 -23.32
CA ALA A 35 -20.77 -13.50 -24.13
C ALA A 35 -20.33 -13.34 -25.61
N ASP A 36 -19.10 -13.77 -25.96
CA ASP A 36 -18.52 -13.63 -27.30
C ASP A 36 -18.53 -12.16 -27.80
N MET A 37 -18.15 -11.24 -26.90
CA MET A 37 -18.15 -9.79 -27.15
C MET A 37 -16.82 -9.29 -27.72
N LEU A 38 -15.76 -10.09 -27.61
CA LEU A 38 -14.41 -9.76 -28.03
C LEU A 38 -13.98 -10.69 -29.18
N THR A 39 -13.11 -10.22 -30.04
CA THR A 39 -12.39 -11.07 -30.97
C THR A 39 -11.21 -11.74 -30.29
N ASP A 40 -10.69 -12.86 -30.82
CA ASP A 40 -9.51 -13.57 -30.30
C ASP A 40 -8.29 -12.63 -30.15
N GLU A 41 -8.11 -11.67 -31.09
CA GLU A 41 -7.04 -10.68 -31.07
C GLU A 41 -7.25 -9.63 -29.97
N GLU A 42 -8.49 -9.23 -29.71
CA GLU A 42 -8.83 -8.28 -28.64
C GLU A 42 -8.66 -8.93 -27.27
N GLU A 43 -9.08 -10.17 -27.09
CA GLU A 43 -8.86 -10.92 -25.86
C GLU A 43 -7.35 -11.05 -25.56
N GLN A 44 -6.56 -11.44 -26.57
CA GLN A 44 -5.11 -11.57 -26.39
C GLN A 44 -4.47 -10.23 -26.02
N SER A 45 -4.86 -9.14 -26.68
CA SER A 45 -4.38 -7.78 -26.38
C SER A 45 -4.78 -7.33 -24.99
N LEU A 46 -5.98 -7.74 -24.53
CA LEU A 46 -6.46 -7.43 -23.20
C LEU A 46 -5.71 -8.21 -22.12
N ARG A 47 -5.42 -9.50 -22.34
CA ARG A 47 -4.58 -10.34 -21.46
C ARG A 47 -3.19 -9.74 -21.26
N GLU A 48 -2.56 -9.30 -22.37
CA GLU A 48 -1.23 -8.66 -22.32
C GLU A 48 -1.28 -7.35 -21.52
N TYR A 49 -2.29 -6.52 -21.75
CA TYR A 49 -2.47 -5.26 -21.02
C TYR A 49 -2.77 -5.48 -19.54
N ILE A 50 -3.61 -6.46 -19.21
CA ILE A 50 -3.88 -6.86 -17.82
C ILE A 50 -2.58 -7.27 -17.12
N ALA A 51 -1.77 -8.13 -17.74
CA ALA A 51 -0.53 -8.61 -17.14
C ALA A 51 0.43 -7.45 -16.78
N GLU A 52 0.52 -6.43 -17.64
CA GLU A 52 1.31 -5.21 -17.37
C GLU A 52 0.73 -4.40 -16.21
N CYS A 53 -0.59 -4.30 -16.11
CA CYS A 53 -1.28 -3.56 -15.06
C CYS A 53 -1.17 -4.27 -13.71
N GLU A 54 -1.38 -5.59 -13.67
CA GLU A 54 -1.26 -6.41 -12.47
C GLU A 54 0.15 -6.32 -11.85
N GLU A 55 1.20 -6.29 -12.68
CA GLU A 55 2.58 -6.12 -12.19
C GLU A 55 2.77 -4.77 -11.48
N LYS A 56 2.14 -3.70 -11.98
CA LYS A 56 2.23 -2.34 -11.41
C LYS A 56 1.49 -2.23 -10.07
N ILE A 57 0.24 -2.72 -10.04
CA ILE A 57 -0.63 -2.53 -8.87
C ILE A 57 -0.54 -3.67 -7.86
N GLN A 58 0.01 -4.83 -8.23
CA GLN A 58 0.10 -6.04 -7.40
C GLN A 58 -1.26 -6.52 -6.92
N ALA A 59 -2.20 -6.53 -7.84
CA ALA A 59 -3.55 -7.01 -7.67
C ALA A 59 -4.00 -7.70 -8.96
N ASP A 60 -4.79 -8.75 -8.85
CA ASP A 60 -5.38 -9.42 -10.00
C ASP A 60 -6.42 -8.53 -10.66
N ILE A 61 -6.49 -8.59 -11.98
CA ILE A 61 -7.52 -7.93 -12.77
C ILE A 61 -8.20 -8.98 -13.65
N VAL A 62 -9.46 -9.23 -13.40
CA VAL A 62 -10.24 -10.27 -14.09
C VAL A 62 -11.41 -9.62 -14.81
N ILE A 63 -11.61 -9.99 -16.07
CA ILE A 63 -12.75 -9.57 -16.89
C ILE A 63 -13.58 -10.81 -17.22
N VAL A 64 -14.86 -10.72 -16.92
CA VAL A 64 -15.83 -11.79 -17.18
C VAL A 64 -17.03 -11.19 -17.90
N THR A 65 -17.41 -11.74 -19.05
CA THR A 65 -18.61 -11.34 -19.76
C THR A 65 -19.61 -12.47 -19.81
N ILE A 66 -20.90 -12.15 -19.67
CA ILE A 66 -21.99 -13.10 -19.81
C ILE A 66 -23.12 -12.48 -20.65
N SER A 67 -24.00 -13.32 -21.15
CA SER A 67 -25.23 -12.87 -21.84
C SER A 67 -26.41 -13.72 -21.43
N GLU A 68 -26.74 -13.70 -20.12
CA GLU A 68 -27.81 -14.49 -19.52
C GLU A 68 -28.63 -13.70 -18.50
N SER A 69 -29.86 -14.14 -18.26
CA SER A 69 -30.63 -13.63 -17.13
C SER A 69 -30.05 -14.10 -15.82
N VAL A 70 -29.78 -13.16 -14.91
CA VAL A 70 -29.23 -13.42 -13.58
C VAL A 70 -30.26 -13.35 -12.45
N GLU A 71 -31.54 -13.05 -12.76
CA GLU A 71 -32.63 -13.03 -11.77
C GLU A 71 -33.04 -14.43 -11.29
N TYR A 72 -32.66 -15.44 -12.06
CA TYR A 72 -32.94 -16.85 -11.79
C TYR A 72 -31.62 -17.64 -11.93
N ASP A 73 -31.67 -18.94 -11.64
CA ASP A 73 -30.54 -19.82 -11.88
C ASP A 73 -30.03 -19.68 -13.33
N LEU A 74 -28.73 -19.55 -13.49
CA LEU A 74 -28.10 -19.50 -14.81
C LEU A 74 -28.50 -20.75 -15.61
N GLN A 75 -28.96 -20.55 -16.82
CA GLN A 75 -29.49 -21.64 -17.65
C GLN A 75 -28.36 -22.45 -18.31
N ASN A 76 -27.19 -21.81 -18.54
CA ASN A 76 -26.02 -22.50 -19.02
C ASN A 76 -25.33 -23.25 -17.85
N PRO A 77 -25.25 -24.61 -17.91
CA PRO A 77 -24.68 -25.38 -16.81
C PRO A 77 -23.19 -25.10 -16.62
N ASP A 78 -22.44 -24.74 -17.67
CA ASP A 78 -21.02 -24.43 -17.58
C ASP A 78 -20.80 -23.10 -16.83
N LEU A 79 -21.65 -22.11 -17.09
CA LEU A 79 -21.65 -20.85 -16.33
C LEU A 79 -22.12 -21.08 -14.89
N ALA A 80 -23.18 -21.87 -14.69
CA ALA A 80 -23.67 -22.19 -13.35
C ALA A 80 -22.60 -22.88 -12.50
N GLU A 81 -21.76 -23.69 -13.11
CA GLU A 81 -20.61 -24.32 -12.45
C GLU A 81 -19.50 -23.30 -12.17
N ALA A 82 -19.09 -22.51 -13.18
CA ALA A 82 -17.99 -21.54 -13.07
C ALA A 82 -18.26 -20.44 -12.03
N PHE A 83 -19.53 -20.04 -11.88
CA PHE A 83 -19.98 -19.01 -10.93
C PHE A 83 -20.46 -19.57 -9.59
N HIS A 84 -20.52 -20.88 -9.41
CA HIS A 84 -21.19 -21.51 -8.27
C HIS A 84 -22.59 -20.94 -8.02
N ALA A 85 -23.34 -20.74 -9.10
CA ALA A 85 -24.57 -19.95 -9.12
C ALA A 85 -25.71 -20.51 -8.25
N LYS A 86 -25.62 -21.77 -7.83
CA LYS A 86 -26.58 -22.39 -6.89
C LYS A 86 -26.56 -21.77 -5.48
N GLU A 87 -25.53 -20.99 -5.18
CA GLU A 87 -25.35 -20.31 -3.88
C GLU A 87 -25.85 -18.85 -3.96
N VAL A 88 -26.21 -18.37 -5.16
CA VAL A 88 -26.74 -17.03 -5.36
C VAL A 88 -28.21 -17.01 -4.98
N GLY A 89 -28.54 -16.37 -3.88
CA GLY A 89 -29.89 -16.40 -3.27
C GLY A 89 -30.77 -15.20 -3.60
N SER A 90 -30.44 -14.34 -4.57
CA SER A 90 -31.14 -13.08 -4.82
C SER A 90 -32.01 -13.11 -6.08
N THR A 91 -33.22 -12.47 -5.98
CA THR A 91 -34.09 -12.20 -7.10
C THR A 91 -33.90 -10.80 -7.70
N ASP A 92 -33.09 -9.95 -7.06
CA ASP A 92 -32.69 -8.64 -7.57
C ASP A 92 -31.43 -8.78 -8.41
N TRP A 93 -31.48 -8.32 -9.65
CA TRP A 93 -30.40 -8.53 -10.61
C TRP A 93 -29.07 -7.91 -10.19
N SER A 94 -29.09 -6.72 -9.56
CA SER A 94 -27.87 -6.06 -9.12
C SER A 94 -27.20 -6.82 -7.98
N THR A 95 -27.99 -7.35 -7.06
CA THR A 95 -27.50 -8.25 -6.00
C THR A 95 -26.99 -9.56 -6.58
N ALA A 96 -27.69 -10.12 -7.57
CA ALA A 96 -27.26 -11.34 -8.25
C ALA A 96 -25.92 -11.13 -8.99
N MET A 97 -25.75 -10.01 -9.68
CA MET A 97 -24.48 -9.65 -10.34
C MET A 97 -23.32 -9.56 -9.35
N ARG A 98 -23.55 -8.93 -8.19
CA ARG A 98 -22.56 -8.88 -7.11
C ARG A 98 -22.18 -10.28 -6.65
N ASP A 99 -23.17 -11.08 -6.26
CA ASP A 99 -22.94 -12.39 -5.68
C ASP A 99 -22.27 -13.34 -6.71
N LEU A 100 -22.62 -13.23 -8.00
CA LEU A 100 -21.94 -13.95 -9.07
C LEU A 100 -20.48 -13.51 -9.23
N ALA A 101 -20.21 -12.21 -9.24
CA ALA A 101 -18.86 -11.67 -9.36
C ALA A 101 -17.97 -12.11 -8.19
N ASP A 102 -18.49 -12.00 -6.97
CA ASP A 102 -17.79 -12.41 -5.75
C ASP A 102 -17.53 -13.91 -5.75
N ASN A 103 -18.54 -14.73 -6.07
CA ASN A 103 -18.39 -16.18 -6.17
C ASN A 103 -17.34 -16.57 -7.23
N PHE A 104 -17.40 -15.96 -8.42
CA PHE A 104 -16.42 -16.27 -9.46
C PHE A 104 -15.00 -15.97 -9.02
N TYR A 105 -14.78 -14.85 -8.32
CA TYR A 105 -13.49 -14.50 -7.79
C TYR A 105 -13.00 -15.52 -6.74
N ASP A 106 -13.84 -15.83 -5.79
CA ASP A 106 -13.50 -16.67 -4.65
C ASP A 106 -13.32 -18.14 -5.04
N TYR A 107 -14.26 -18.73 -5.74
CA TYR A 107 -14.20 -20.15 -6.09
C TYR A 107 -13.14 -20.49 -7.13
N ASN A 108 -12.71 -19.51 -7.93
CA ASN A 108 -11.57 -19.67 -8.85
C ASN A 108 -10.22 -19.33 -8.21
N ASN A 109 -10.16 -19.06 -6.89
CA ASN A 109 -8.94 -18.80 -6.13
C ASN A 109 -8.12 -17.59 -6.64
N PHE A 110 -8.75 -16.56 -7.16
CA PHE A 110 -8.06 -15.32 -7.55
C PHE A 110 -7.45 -14.60 -6.35
N GLY A 111 -6.49 -13.75 -6.60
CA GLY A 111 -5.80 -12.92 -5.63
C GLY A 111 -4.28 -12.93 -5.83
N TYR A 112 -3.69 -11.77 -6.05
CA TYR A 112 -2.30 -11.59 -6.42
C TYR A 112 -1.32 -12.09 -5.36
N ASP A 113 -1.56 -11.77 -4.09
CA ASP A 113 -0.69 -12.05 -2.95
C ASP A 113 -1.01 -13.37 -2.25
N LYS A 114 -2.25 -13.79 -2.28
CA LYS A 114 -2.76 -15.04 -1.69
C LYS A 114 -4.12 -15.36 -2.29
N VAL A 115 -4.61 -16.56 -2.07
CA VAL A 115 -6.00 -16.92 -2.39
C VAL A 115 -6.97 -15.96 -1.73
N HIS A 116 -7.95 -15.45 -2.47
CA HIS A 116 -8.89 -14.37 -2.07
C HIS A 116 -8.16 -13.10 -1.61
N GLY A 117 -7.01 -12.83 -2.19
CA GLY A 117 -6.17 -11.66 -1.89
C GLY A 117 -6.49 -10.44 -2.73
N ASN A 118 -5.45 -9.66 -3.01
CA ASN A 118 -5.59 -8.39 -3.74
C ASN A 118 -6.08 -8.61 -5.17
N GLY A 119 -7.18 -7.97 -5.53
CA GLY A 119 -7.68 -8.02 -6.89
C GLY A 119 -9.00 -7.32 -7.14
N VAL A 120 -9.37 -7.31 -8.39
CA VAL A 120 -10.62 -6.74 -8.90
C VAL A 120 -11.16 -7.63 -10.00
N LEU A 121 -12.49 -7.79 -10.04
CA LEU A 121 -13.19 -8.50 -11.09
C LEU A 121 -14.30 -7.61 -11.65
N LEU A 122 -14.28 -7.39 -12.95
CA LEU A 122 -15.37 -6.79 -13.70
C LEU A 122 -16.25 -7.90 -14.30
N LEU A 123 -17.48 -8.01 -13.87
CA LEU A 123 -18.50 -8.84 -14.49
C LEU A 123 -19.40 -7.94 -15.34
N ASP A 124 -19.50 -8.22 -16.64
CA ASP A 124 -20.36 -7.51 -17.56
C ASP A 124 -21.41 -8.43 -18.15
N ASN A 125 -22.68 -8.01 -18.10
CA ASN A 125 -23.80 -8.77 -18.64
C ASN A 125 -24.44 -8.07 -19.83
N ALA A 126 -24.35 -8.70 -20.99
CA ALA A 126 -24.91 -8.22 -22.24
C ALA A 126 -26.39 -8.63 -22.45
N TYR A 127 -27.00 -9.36 -21.53
CA TYR A 127 -28.37 -9.88 -21.67
C TYR A 127 -29.41 -8.75 -21.77
N GLU A 128 -30.26 -8.84 -22.79
CA GLU A 128 -31.28 -7.81 -23.05
C GLU A 128 -32.23 -7.64 -21.85
N GLY A 129 -32.34 -6.40 -21.37
CA GLY A 129 -33.15 -6.05 -20.21
C GLY A 129 -32.44 -6.17 -18.85
N GLN A 130 -31.25 -6.73 -18.81
CA GLN A 130 -30.39 -6.83 -17.62
C GLN A 130 -28.93 -6.45 -17.96
N LYS A 131 -28.74 -5.57 -18.95
CA LYS A 131 -27.43 -5.07 -19.32
C LYS A 131 -26.83 -4.25 -18.20
N GLY A 132 -25.59 -4.50 -17.90
CA GLY A 132 -24.83 -3.73 -16.93
C GLY A 132 -23.64 -4.48 -16.36
N SER A 133 -22.79 -3.73 -15.72
CA SER A 133 -21.53 -4.24 -15.18
C SER A 133 -21.51 -4.16 -13.65
N TRP A 134 -20.77 -5.05 -13.03
CA TRP A 134 -20.45 -5.05 -11.61
C TRP A 134 -18.96 -5.13 -11.41
N LEU A 135 -18.40 -4.31 -10.50
CA LEU A 135 -17.00 -4.33 -10.13
C LEU A 135 -16.87 -4.87 -8.71
N SER A 136 -16.35 -6.09 -8.59
CA SER A 136 -15.99 -6.69 -7.30
C SER A 136 -14.54 -6.35 -6.97
N THR A 137 -14.27 -5.94 -5.72
CA THR A 137 -12.95 -5.55 -5.24
C THR A 137 -12.54 -6.34 -4.02
N CYS A 138 -11.27 -6.78 -3.95
CA CYS A 138 -10.77 -7.63 -2.90
C CYS A 138 -9.40 -7.15 -2.35
N GLY A 139 -9.14 -7.42 -1.07
CA GLY A 139 -7.89 -7.06 -0.42
C GLY A 139 -7.61 -5.56 -0.43
N ASN A 140 -6.41 -5.15 -0.81
CA ASN A 140 -6.02 -3.74 -0.84
C ASN A 140 -6.80 -2.90 -1.87
N VAL A 141 -7.35 -3.52 -2.93
CA VAL A 141 -8.21 -2.77 -3.88
C VAL A 141 -9.46 -2.30 -3.17
N TYR A 142 -10.09 -3.14 -2.35
CA TYR A 142 -11.25 -2.77 -1.54
C TYR A 142 -10.94 -1.59 -0.59
N ASP A 143 -9.74 -1.53 -0.01
CA ASP A 143 -9.36 -0.46 0.90
C ASP A 143 -9.23 0.92 0.23
N TYR A 144 -8.96 0.94 -1.09
CA TYR A 144 -8.74 2.17 -1.87
C TYR A 144 -9.92 2.55 -2.75
N PHE A 145 -10.87 1.64 -2.99
CA PHE A 145 -12.04 1.87 -3.82
C PHE A 145 -13.28 2.05 -2.94
N GLY A 146 -13.75 3.29 -2.83
CA GLY A 146 -15.08 3.59 -2.31
C GLY A 146 -16.12 3.63 -3.44
N ASP A 147 -17.36 3.97 -3.10
CA ASP A 147 -18.47 4.05 -4.06
C ASP A 147 -18.12 4.95 -5.27
N TYR A 148 -17.41 6.06 -5.03
CA TYR A 148 -17.04 6.99 -6.10
C TYR A 148 -16.06 6.36 -7.09
N GLU A 149 -15.03 5.67 -6.64
CA GLU A 149 -14.04 5.02 -7.50
C GLU A 149 -14.67 3.87 -8.28
N ILE A 150 -15.57 3.12 -7.66
CA ILE A 150 -16.33 2.06 -8.32
C ILE A 150 -17.21 2.65 -9.42
N ASP A 151 -18.00 3.68 -9.13
CA ASP A 151 -18.83 4.36 -10.11
C ASP A 151 -18.03 4.88 -11.30
N GLN A 152 -16.87 5.50 -11.05
CA GLN A 152 -16.01 6.01 -12.13
C GLN A 152 -15.42 4.88 -13.01
N ALA A 153 -15.08 3.75 -12.41
CA ALA A 153 -14.62 2.58 -13.15
C ALA A 153 -15.76 2.00 -14.04
N LEU A 154 -16.98 1.95 -13.53
CA LEU A 154 -18.15 1.49 -14.27
C LEU A 154 -18.57 2.49 -15.35
N TYR A 155 -18.54 3.79 -15.10
CA TYR A 155 -18.74 4.81 -16.15
C TYR A 155 -17.74 4.68 -17.30
N ALA A 156 -16.49 4.29 -17.02
CA ALA A 156 -15.53 4.05 -18.07
C ALA A 156 -15.90 2.84 -18.95
N VAL A 157 -16.68 1.89 -18.44
CA VAL A 157 -17.28 0.81 -19.23
C VAL A 157 -18.46 1.35 -20.02
N ASP A 158 -19.42 1.97 -19.36
CA ASP A 158 -20.68 2.44 -19.95
C ASP A 158 -20.47 3.39 -21.14
N ASP A 159 -19.45 4.24 -21.07
CA ASP A 159 -19.12 5.22 -22.11
C ASP A 159 -18.80 4.57 -23.48
N TYR A 160 -18.34 3.30 -23.49
CA TYR A 160 -17.80 2.67 -24.68
C TYR A 160 -18.35 1.27 -24.97
N ILE A 161 -19.12 0.66 -24.07
CA ILE A 161 -19.53 -0.74 -24.19
C ILE A 161 -20.34 -1.02 -25.47
N ASP A 162 -21.22 -0.10 -25.86
CA ASP A 162 -22.02 -0.21 -27.07
C ASP A 162 -21.23 0.03 -28.36
N GLU A 163 -20.07 0.73 -28.29
CA GLU A 163 -19.22 1.03 -29.44
C GLU A 163 -18.10 -0.03 -29.60
N SER A 164 -17.41 -0.36 -28.50
CA SER A 164 -16.29 -1.28 -28.48
C SER A 164 -16.09 -1.85 -27.07
N PRO A 165 -16.54 -3.08 -26.81
CA PRO A 165 -16.30 -3.76 -25.52
C PRO A 165 -14.82 -3.80 -25.12
N TYR A 166 -13.94 -4.07 -26.07
CA TYR A 166 -12.50 -4.01 -25.85
C TYR A 166 -12.04 -2.66 -25.27
N LYS A 167 -12.50 -1.55 -25.87
CA LYS A 167 -12.15 -0.20 -25.41
C LYS A 167 -12.75 0.08 -24.03
N ALA A 168 -13.97 -0.34 -23.79
CA ALA A 168 -14.66 -0.21 -22.52
C ALA A 168 -13.86 -0.89 -21.39
N TYR A 169 -13.53 -2.15 -21.56
CA TYR A 169 -12.77 -2.91 -20.55
C TYR A 169 -11.37 -2.36 -20.34
N LYS A 170 -10.68 -1.99 -21.43
CA LYS A 170 -9.36 -1.37 -21.34
C LYS A 170 -9.38 -0.05 -20.58
N ASN A 171 -10.40 0.78 -20.75
CA ASN A 171 -10.56 2.04 -20.01
C ASN A 171 -10.83 1.79 -18.53
N CYS A 172 -11.68 0.81 -18.19
CA CYS A 172 -11.91 0.39 -16.82
C CYS A 172 -10.59 -0.06 -16.15
N ILE A 173 -9.85 -0.94 -16.77
CA ILE A 173 -8.54 -1.42 -16.29
C ILE A 173 -7.57 -0.25 -16.10
N SER A 174 -7.53 0.67 -17.06
CA SER A 174 -6.68 1.88 -16.98
C SER A 174 -7.06 2.75 -15.79
N TYR A 175 -8.36 2.95 -15.54
CA TYR A 175 -8.85 3.70 -14.39
C TYR A 175 -8.46 3.02 -13.08
N VAL A 176 -8.73 1.72 -12.94
CA VAL A 176 -8.35 0.92 -11.77
C VAL A 176 -6.86 1.03 -11.49
N THR A 177 -6.05 0.81 -12.52
CA THR A 177 -4.59 0.86 -12.41
C THR A 177 -4.10 2.21 -11.91
N ARG A 178 -4.57 3.30 -12.54
CA ARG A 178 -4.19 4.66 -12.16
C ARG A 178 -4.60 4.99 -10.73
N THR A 179 -5.81 4.67 -10.34
CA THR A 179 -6.33 4.93 -8.98
C THR A 179 -5.51 4.20 -7.93
N MET A 180 -5.12 2.96 -8.19
CA MET A 180 -4.26 2.18 -7.30
C MET A 180 -2.83 2.75 -7.21
N GLU A 181 -2.26 3.24 -8.31
CA GLU A 181 -0.94 3.88 -8.32
C GLU A 181 -0.97 5.20 -7.53
N GLU A 182 -1.96 6.07 -7.78
CA GLU A 182 -2.16 7.34 -7.07
C GLU A 182 -2.38 7.13 -5.57
N SER A 183 -3.12 6.09 -5.18
CA SER A 183 -3.37 5.74 -3.79
C SER A 183 -2.10 5.26 -3.07
N LYS A 184 -1.24 4.52 -3.74
CA LYS A 184 0.06 4.11 -3.20
C LYS A 184 0.99 5.31 -2.97
N GLU A 185 0.96 6.30 -3.84
CA GLU A 185 1.76 7.53 -3.69
C GLU A 185 1.26 8.42 -2.57
N SER A 186 -0.04 8.40 -2.28
CA SER A 186 -0.67 9.21 -1.22
C SER A 186 -0.48 8.64 0.19
N MET A 187 0.12 7.47 0.35
CA MET A 187 0.39 6.90 1.67
C MET A 187 1.26 7.83 2.51
N PRO A 188 0.90 8.06 3.79
CA PRO A 188 1.66 8.94 4.64
C PRO A 188 3.12 8.48 4.73
N MET A 189 4.03 9.44 4.63
CA MET A 189 5.51 9.29 4.59
C MET A 189 6.13 8.40 5.69
N THR A 190 5.35 7.89 6.63
CA THR A 190 5.81 7.08 7.76
C THR A 190 6.49 5.77 7.37
N PHE A 191 6.24 5.26 6.16
CA PHE A 191 6.84 4.04 5.64
C PHE A 191 7.62 4.23 4.33
N SER A 192 7.82 5.47 3.89
CA SER A 192 8.62 5.73 2.70
C SER A 192 10.06 5.24 2.90
N PRO A 193 10.63 4.45 1.98
CA PRO A 193 12.03 4.01 2.02
C PRO A 193 13.01 5.19 2.12
N TRP A 194 12.59 6.39 1.73
CA TRP A 194 13.36 7.63 1.88
C TRP A 194 13.61 8.05 3.32
N ILE A 195 12.70 7.73 4.25
CA ILE A 195 12.89 8.01 5.68
C ILE A 195 13.98 7.10 6.25
N LEU A 196 13.98 5.82 5.84
CA LEU A 196 14.99 4.86 6.26
C LEU A 196 16.38 5.25 5.72
N THR A 197 16.47 5.65 4.46
CA THR A 197 17.71 6.19 3.86
C THR A 197 18.15 7.48 4.54
N GLY A 198 17.24 8.40 4.84
CA GLY A 198 17.52 9.62 5.58
C GLY A 198 18.07 9.35 6.98
N LEU A 199 17.50 8.38 7.69
CA LEU A 199 17.93 7.97 9.02
C LEU A 199 19.33 7.33 9.00
N VAL A 200 19.62 6.47 8.01
CA VAL A 200 20.95 5.87 7.83
C VAL A 200 21.98 6.95 7.53
N VAL A 201 21.69 7.90 6.65
CA VAL A 201 22.59 9.03 6.35
C VAL A 201 22.83 9.90 7.60
N ALA A 202 21.78 10.18 8.38
CA ALA A 202 21.91 10.92 9.63
C ALA A 202 22.76 10.20 10.67
N LEU A 203 22.62 8.88 10.80
CA LEU A 203 23.46 8.06 11.70
C LEU A 203 24.92 8.03 11.27
N ILE A 204 25.20 7.91 9.97
CA ILE A 204 26.57 7.97 9.44
C ILE A 204 27.18 9.35 9.71
N TYR A 205 26.42 10.43 9.46
CA TYR A 205 26.86 11.80 9.74
C TYR A 205 27.15 12.02 11.23
N ALA A 206 26.26 11.55 12.11
CA ALA A 206 26.46 11.61 13.55
C ALA A 206 27.71 10.82 13.99
N ALA A 207 27.92 9.62 13.47
CA ALA A 207 29.08 8.80 13.79
C ALA A 207 30.40 9.48 13.36
N VAL A 208 30.43 10.08 12.17
CA VAL A 208 31.62 10.82 11.67
C VAL A 208 31.88 12.04 12.52
N ASN A 209 30.87 12.82 12.90
CA ASN A 209 31.05 13.99 13.76
C ASN A 209 31.46 13.62 15.18
N LEU A 210 30.92 12.56 15.77
CA LEU A 210 31.33 12.06 17.08
C LEU A 210 32.75 11.54 17.05
N HIS A 211 33.21 10.99 15.93
CA HIS A 211 34.60 10.54 15.78
C HIS A 211 35.56 11.71 15.62
N GLN A 212 35.16 12.80 14.99
CA GLN A 212 35.97 14.01 14.81
C GLN A 212 35.97 14.93 16.04
N SER A 213 34.95 14.84 16.91
CA SER A 213 34.83 15.69 18.11
C SER A 213 35.68 15.19 19.32
N LYS A 214 36.44 14.12 19.17
CA LYS A 214 37.48 13.80 20.17
C LYS A 214 38.54 14.88 20.09
N ALA A 215 38.38 15.92 20.92
CA ALA A 215 39.38 16.90 21.12
C ALA A 215 40.71 16.17 21.48
N LYS A 216 41.76 16.34 20.69
CA LYS A 216 43.10 15.90 21.09
C LYS A 216 43.41 16.67 22.37
N ASP A 217 43.68 15.95 23.44
CA ASP A 217 44.32 16.53 24.62
C ASP A 217 45.63 17.15 24.16
N THR A 218 45.59 18.44 23.83
CA THR A 218 46.74 19.16 23.29
C THR A 218 47.64 19.69 24.37
N THR A 219 47.25 19.57 25.64
CA THR A 219 48.06 20.02 26.77
C THR A 219 48.19 18.92 27.83
N THR A 220 49.29 18.27 27.84
CA THR A 220 49.70 17.40 28.96
C THR A 220 50.38 18.24 30.05
N VAL A 221 50.12 17.90 31.30
CA VAL A 221 50.73 18.52 32.50
C VAL A 221 52.25 18.64 32.36
N ASN A 222 52.88 17.74 31.62
CA ASN A 222 54.35 17.75 31.35
C ASN A 222 54.79 18.91 30.45
N GLN A 223 53.90 19.55 29.70
CA GLN A 223 54.25 20.68 28.81
C GLN A 223 54.43 21.99 29.61
N TYR A 224 53.75 22.11 30.78
CA TYR A 224 53.84 23.25 31.66
C TYR A 224 54.98 23.13 32.71
N LEU A 225 55.56 21.92 32.87
CA LEU A 225 56.52 21.66 33.93
C LEU A 225 57.93 21.46 33.45
N ASP A 226 58.23 21.74 32.18
CA ASP A 226 59.55 21.68 31.56
C ASP A 226 60.31 20.41 31.96
N GLY A 227 59.61 19.27 32.05
CA GLY A 227 60.20 17.97 32.41
C GLY A 227 60.63 17.78 33.88
N LYS A 228 60.36 18.75 34.73
CA LYS A 228 60.73 18.67 36.18
C LYS A 228 59.46 18.53 37.03
N LYS A 229 59.48 17.55 37.93
CA LYS A 229 58.37 17.42 38.90
C LYS A 229 58.41 18.66 39.83
N PRO A 230 57.22 19.30 40.07
CA PRO A 230 57.20 20.45 40.99
C PRO A 230 57.58 20.01 42.37
N LYS A 231 58.53 20.73 42.93
CA LYS A 231 58.99 20.49 44.32
C LYS A 231 58.11 21.35 45.24
N ILE A 232 57.16 20.73 45.89
CA ILE A 232 56.31 21.40 46.89
C ILE A 232 57.08 21.59 48.13
N ASN A 233 57.53 22.81 48.43
CA ASN A 233 58.34 23.14 49.59
C ASN A 233 57.53 23.48 50.85
N ASN A 234 56.26 23.74 50.71
CA ASN A 234 55.37 24.03 51.83
C ASN A 234 53.90 23.73 51.49
N THR A 235 53.23 22.94 52.27
CA THR A 235 51.81 22.67 52.18
C THR A 235 51.10 23.38 53.35
N ARG A 236 50.37 24.40 53.05
CA ARG A 236 49.52 25.09 54.03
C ARG A 236 48.10 25.10 53.57
N ASP A 237 47.23 24.34 54.24
CA ASP A 237 45.80 24.38 54.01
C ASP A 237 45.22 25.66 54.60
N GLN A 238 44.79 26.58 53.76
CA GLN A 238 44.09 27.76 54.14
C GLN A 238 42.65 27.69 53.64
N TYR A 239 41.69 27.55 54.53
CA TYR A 239 40.28 27.60 54.23
C TYR A 239 39.92 28.99 53.69
N LEU A 240 39.59 29.10 52.39
CA LEU A 240 39.36 30.39 51.77
C LEU A 240 37.87 30.79 51.79
N ARG A 241 36.97 29.87 51.51
CA ARG A 241 35.53 30.21 51.50
C ARG A 241 34.67 28.96 51.26
N LYS A 242 33.52 28.88 51.92
CA LYS A 242 32.47 27.93 51.59
C LYS A 242 31.26 28.70 51.09
N ASN A 243 30.93 28.57 49.79
CA ASN A 243 29.70 29.08 49.26
C ASN A 243 28.64 27.98 49.32
N VAL A 244 27.59 28.17 50.10
CA VAL A 244 26.40 27.31 50.11
C VAL A 244 25.32 28.03 49.33
N VAL A 245 24.98 27.49 48.13
CA VAL A 245 23.85 27.97 47.38
C VAL A 245 22.65 27.06 47.69
N THR A 246 21.71 27.59 48.46
CA THR A 246 20.42 26.94 48.74
C THR A 246 19.45 27.28 47.62
N ARG A 247 19.05 26.30 46.84
CA ARG A 247 17.97 26.44 45.88
C ARG A 247 16.68 25.94 46.48
N ARG A 248 15.70 26.83 46.61
CA ARG A 248 14.35 26.45 47.07
C ARG A 248 13.65 25.71 45.96
N ILE A 249 13.29 24.46 46.20
CA ILE A 249 12.45 23.68 45.27
C ILE A 249 11.00 24.01 45.62
N GLU A 250 10.30 24.71 44.76
CA GLU A 250 8.86 24.91 44.88
C GLU A 250 8.14 23.65 44.46
N THR A 251 7.57 22.95 45.42
CA THR A 251 6.61 21.86 45.18
C THR A 251 5.24 22.47 44.92
N SER A 252 4.78 22.39 43.66
CA SER A 252 3.42 22.74 43.31
C SER A 252 2.44 21.71 43.90
N SER A 253 1.75 22.06 44.94
CA SER A 253 0.60 21.32 45.45
C SER A 253 -0.61 21.61 44.56
N SER A 254 -1.05 20.64 43.79
CA SER A 254 -2.35 20.69 43.13
C SER A 254 -3.44 20.44 44.14
N SER A 255 -4.15 21.47 44.52
CA SER A 255 -5.40 21.34 45.28
C SER A 255 -6.54 20.98 44.32
N SER A 256 -7.06 19.76 44.45
CA SER A 256 -8.32 19.37 43.84
C SER A 256 -9.49 20.01 44.63
N GLY A 257 -10.10 21.01 44.04
CA GLY A 257 -11.36 21.59 44.56
C GLY A 257 -12.56 20.75 44.09
N HIS A 258 -13.17 20.04 45.00
CA HIS A 258 -14.52 19.50 44.88
C HIS A 258 -15.51 20.63 45.19
N SER A 259 -16.39 20.96 44.25
CA SER A 259 -17.61 21.71 44.59
C SER A 259 -18.82 21.00 44.02
N GLY A 260 -19.58 20.36 44.89
CA GLY A 260 -20.95 19.98 44.62
C GLY A 260 -21.85 21.20 44.70
N GLY A 261 -22.90 21.27 43.87
CA GLY A 261 -23.96 22.25 43.90
C GLY A 261 -25.24 21.62 43.41
N HIS A 262 -26.18 21.47 44.32
CA HIS A 262 -27.59 21.15 44.08
C HIS A 262 -28.31 22.36 43.44
N SER A 263 -29.18 22.11 42.48
CA SER A 263 -30.61 22.50 42.38
C SER A 263 -31.16 21.99 41.03
#